data_9465c6b872920c75e3507afe365c547a
#
_entry.id   9465c6b872920c75e3507afe365c547a
#
_cell.length_a   1.000
_cell.length_b   1.000
_cell.length_c   1.000
_cell.angle_alpha   90.00
_cell.angle_beta   90.00
_cell.angle_gamma   90.00
#
_symmetry.space_group_name_H-M   'P 1'
#
loop_
_entity.id
_entity.type
_entity.pdbx_description
1 polymer ?
#
loop_
_entity_poly.entity_id
_entity_poly.type
_entity_poly.pdbx_seq_one_letter_code
_entity_poly.pdbx_strand_id
1 'polypeptide(L)'
;LKNHAKNVKLFLDKDMTAQIGGLIVAKRPVFIAEPGIGVAYKTIMVDFPWFGGFARVQKEKCVKSLHDAYRGEHRGQKVLEISNYSSESLGVALSAFNLAIRNGKGKNFTVECIFQSSKIFADGGPYKDLLYCSSKEAKKDIRLKTSGQLKSFALNNQLFPLEPKTFFYNWVYINTLVKNERLALEILDYDAFTDIAFNPN
;
A
#
# COMPACT_ATOMS: atom_id res chain seq x y z
N LEU A 1 -38.34 -35.12 16.23
CA LEU A 1 -37.85 -34.46 15.05
C LEU A 1 -37.07 -33.19 15.50
N LYS A 2 -35.78 -33.32 15.74
CA LYS A 2 -34.91 -32.22 16.18
C LYS A 2 -34.22 -31.65 14.96
N ASN A 3 -34.53 -30.37 14.64
CA ASN A 3 -33.87 -29.57 13.63
C ASN A 3 -32.44 -29.27 14.04
N HIS A 4 -31.46 -29.76 13.30
CA HIS A 4 -30.10 -29.33 13.37
C HIS A 4 -29.93 -28.08 12.48
N ALA A 5 -30.11 -26.92 13.06
CA ALA A 5 -29.59 -25.67 12.46
C ALA A 5 -28.09 -25.65 12.65
N LYS A 6 -27.33 -25.96 11.61
CA LYS A 6 -25.88 -25.73 11.58
C LYS A 6 -25.64 -24.23 11.49
N ASN A 7 -25.16 -23.64 12.58
CA ASN A 7 -24.62 -22.29 12.60
C ASN A 7 -23.43 -22.19 11.64
N VAL A 8 -23.66 -21.63 10.47
CA VAL A 8 -22.60 -21.14 9.60
C VAL A 8 -22.12 -19.83 10.22
N LYS A 9 -21.02 -19.90 10.93
CA LYS A 9 -20.32 -18.72 11.44
C LYS A 9 -19.70 -18.02 10.25
N LEU A 10 -20.37 -16.99 9.75
CA LEU A 10 -19.80 -16.07 8.74
C LEU A 10 -18.63 -15.36 9.41
N PHE A 11 -17.41 -15.80 9.15
CA PHE A 11 -16.24 -14.98 9.36
C PHE A 11 -16.25 -13.92 8.24
N LEU A 12 -16.79 -12.76 8.54
CA LEU A 12 -16.59 -11.57 7.75
C LEU A 12 -15.10 -11.17 7.93
N ASP A 13 -14.27 -11.75 7.08
CA ASP A 13 -12.94 -11.18 6.85
C ASP A 13 -13.16 -9.77 6.30
N LYS A 14 -12.44 -8.78 6.84
CA LYS A 14 -12.54 -7.36 6.46
C LYS A 14 -12.17 -7.07 5.00
N ASP A 15 -11.81 -8.09 4.26
CA ASP A 15 -11.63 -8.05 2.81
C ASP A 15 -12.98 -8.37 2.17
N MET A 16 -13.51 -7.47 1.34
CA MET A 16 -14.74 -7.73 0.55
C MET A 16 -14.48 -8.96 -0.34
N THR A 17 -14.78 -10.13 0.20
CA THR A 17 -14.69 -11.41 -0.52
C THR A 17 -16.06 -12.03 -0.61
N ALA A 18 -16.48 -12.41 -1.82
CA ALA A 18 -17.66 -13.22 -2.07
C ALA A 18 -17.21 -14.66 -2.38
N GLN A 19 -17.99 -15.65 -1.94
CA GLN A 19 -17.72 -17.04 -2.29
C GLN A 19 -18.68 -17.47 -3.41
N ILE A 20 -18.16 -17.74 -4.59
CA ILE A 20 -18.92 -18.20 -5.76
C ILE A 20 -18.40 -19.58 -6.14
N GLY A 21 -19.25 -20.62 -6.05
CA GLY A 21 -18.86 -21.97 -6.44
C GLY A 21 -17.64 -22.55 -5.72
N GLY A 22 -17.40 -22.19 -4.45
CA GLY A 22 -16.22 -22.62 -3.67
C GLY A 22 -14.98 -21.78 -3.90
N LEU A 23 -14.99 -20.83 -4.84
CA LEU A 23 -13.89 -19.90 -5.08
C LEU A 23 -14.10 -18.62 -4.26
N ILE A 24 -13.08 -18.18 -3.56
CA ILE A 24 -13.08 -16.86 -2.90
C ILE A 24 -12.77 -15.82 -3.96
N VAL A 25 -13.66 -14.84 -4.14
CA VAL A 25 -13.46 -13.71 -5.05
C VAL A 25 -13.23 -12.45 -4.22
N ALA A 26 -12.14 -11.75 -4.47
CA ALA A 26 -11.85 -10.45 -3.88
C ALA A 26 -11.97 -9.34 -4.92
N LYS A 27 -12.16 -8.12 -4.45
CA LYS A 27 -12.21 -6.92 -5.28
C LYS A 27 -11.11 -5.95 -4.84
N ARG A 28 -10.27 -5.51 -5.79
CA ARG A 28 -9.19 -4.53 -5.51
C ARG A 28 -9.15 -3.44 -6.58
N PRO A 29 -8.73 -2.23 -6.18
CA PRO A 29 -8.56 -1.15 -7.14
C PRO A 29 -7.34 -1.37 -8.02
N VAL A 30 -7.49 -1.00 -9.28
CA VAL A 30 -6.41 -0.79 -10.24
C VAL A 30 -6.42 0.70 -10.60
N PHE A 31 -5.30 1.36 -10.42
CA PHE A 31 -5.10 2.78 -10.69
C PHE A 31 -4.49 2.93 -12.09
N ILE A 32 -5.22 3.54 -13.01
CA ILE A 32 -4.81 3.70 -14.40
C ILE A 32 -4.29 5.12 -14.58
N ALA A 33 -3.08 5.28 -15.09
CA ALA A 33 -2.54 6.58 -15.45
C ALA A 33 -3.29 7.11 -16.68
N GLU A 34 -3.75 8.35 -16.61
CA GLU A 34 -4.35 9.05 -17.75
C GLU A 34 -3.38 10.15 -18.19
N PRO A 35 -2.74 10.02 -19.38
CA PRO A 35 -1.87 11.06 -19.91
C PRO A 35 -2.66 12.35 -20.16
N GLY A 36 -2.19 13.46 -19.60
CA GLY A 36 -2.87 14.75 -19.74
C GLY A 36 -2.16 15.88 -19.01
N ILE A 37 -2.77 17.07 -19.04
CA ILE A 37 -2.29 18.22 -18.29
C ILE A 37 -2.80 18.08 -16.84
N GLY A 38 -1.88 17.90 -15.89
CA GLY A 38 -2.16 17.74 -14.46
C GLY A 38 -2.11 16.29 -13.97
N VAL A 39 -2.54 16.08 -12.74
CA VAL A 39 -2.60 14.74 -12.13
C VAL A 39 -3.94 14.12 -12.47
N ALA A 40 -3.96 13.25 -13.47
CA ALA A 40 -5.14 12.51 -13.86
C ALA A 40 -4.90 11.00 -13.71
N TYR A 41 -5.81 10.35 -13.01
CA TYR A 41 -5.85 8.90 -12.91
C TYR A 41 -7.30 8.42 -12.81
N LYS A 42 -7.54 7.22 -13.31
CA LYS A 42 -8.80 6.52 -13.17
C LYS A 42 -8.64 5.33 -12.23
N THR A 43 -9.60 5.11 -11.38
CA THR A 43 -9.65 3.91 -10.54
C THR A 43 -10.76 2.99 -11.02
N ILE A 44 -10.43 1.73 -11.27
CA ILE A 44 -11.40 0.67 -11.52
C ILE A 44 -11.28 -0.41 -10.46
N MET A 45 -12.42 -1.01 -10.11
CA MET A 45 -12.45 -2.11 -9.15
C MET A 45 -12.53 -3.43 -9.92
N VAL A 46 -11.53 -4.29 -9.74
CA VAL A 46 -11.40 -5.58 -10.45
C VAL A 46 -11.71 -6.73 -9.51
N ASP A 47 -12.62 -7.60 -9.92
CA ASP A 47 -12.92 -8.86 -9.25
C ASP A 47 -11.95 -9.94 -9.72
N PHE A 48 -11.37 -10.70 -8.79
CA PHE A 48 -10.38 -11.73 -9.11
C PHE A 48 -10.36 -12.86 -8.07
N PRO A 49 -9.95 -14.08 -8.46
CA PRO A 49 -9.72 -15.18 -7.53
C PRO A 49 -8.72 -14.85 -6.43
N TRP A 50 -9.13 -14.96 -5.17
CA TRP A 50 -8.31 -14.70 -3.99
C TRP A 50 -7.74 -15.98 -3.40
N PHE A 51 -6.44 -15.95 -3.12
CA PHE A 51 -5.72 -17.05 -2.47
C PHE A 51 -5.48 -16.70 -1.01
N GLY A 52 -6.22 -17.33 -0.10
CA GLY A 52 -6.13 -17.09 1.34
C GLY A 52 -4.77 -17.45 1.93
N GLY A 53 -4.46 -16.85 3.10
CA GLY A 53 -3.24 -17.09 3.87
C GLY A 53 -2.26 -15.91 3.88
N PHE A 54 -1.32 -15.97 4.87
CA PHE A 54 -0.34 -14.91 5.12
C PHE A 54 1.00 -15.16 4.44
N ALA A 55 1.20 -16.33 3.85
CA ALA A 55 2.45 -16.67 3.17
C ALA A 55 2.68 -15.77 1.94
N ARG A 56 3.94 -15.39 1.72
CA ARG A 56 4.35 -14.56 0.57
C ARG A 56 3.83 -15.12 -0.76
N VAL A 57 4.00 -16.42 -0.96
CA VAL A 57 3.52 -17.13 -2.16
C VAL A 57 2.02 -16.94 -2.42
N GLN A 58 1.18 -16.87 -1.37
CA GLN A 58 -0.25 -16.64 -1.56
C GLN A 58 -0.54 -15.20 -2.00
N LYS A 59 0.20 -14.23 -1.47
CA LYS A 59 0.08 -12.83 -1.91
C LYS A 59 0.56 -12.64 -3.35
N GLU A 60 1.66 -13.28 -3.74
CA GLU A 60 2.14 -13.29 -5.13
C GLU A 60 1.13 -13.92 -6.10
N LYS A 61 0.46 -15.02 -5.70
CA LYS A 61 -0.66 -15.59 -6.46
C LYS A 61 -1.84 -14.61 -6.60
N CYS A 62 -2.18 -13.89 -5.53
CA CYS A 62 -3.23 -12.88 -5.58
C CYS A 62 -2.87 -11.72 -6.54
N VAL A 63 -1.62 -11.24 -6.51
CA VAL A 63 -1.13 -10.22 -7.46
C VAL A 63 -1.27 -10.71 -8.90
N LYS A 64 -0.76 -11.91 -9.17
CA LYS A 64 -0.87 -12.49 -10.52
C LYS A 64 -2.32 -12.61 -10.97
N SER A 65 -3.20 -13.11 -10.11
CA SER A 65 -4.62 -13.28 -10.39
C SER A 65 -5.33 -11.95 -10.66
N LEU A 66 -5.03 -10.90 -9.90
CA LEU A 66 -5.53 -9.54 -10.12
C LEU A 66 -5.06 -8.99 -11.47
N HIS A 67 -3.77 -9.14 -11.78
CA HIS A 67 -3.19 -8.68 -13.04
C HIS A 67 -3.75 -9.44 -14.25
N ASP A 68 -3.95 -10.76 -14.13
CA ASP A 68 -4.55 -11.58 -15.20
C ASP A 68 -6.01 -11.16 -15.47
N ALA A 69 -6.80 -10.93 -14.41
CA ALA A 69 -8.16 -10.44 -14.53
C ALA A 69 -8.21 -9.06 -15.20
N TYR A 70 -7.35 -8.12 -14.75
CA TYR A 70 -7.24 -6.78 -15.35
C TYR A 70 -6.88 -6.83 -16.84
N ARG A 71 -5.84 -7.60 -17.21
CA ARG A 71 -5.37 -7.72 -18.61
C ARG A 71 -6.40 -8.40 -19.52
N GLY A 72 -7.28 -9.21 -18.97
CA GLY A 72 -8.38 -9.83 -19.72
C GLY A 72 -9.29 -8.80 -20.40
N GLU A 73 -9.55 -7.69 -19.70
CA GLU A 73 -10.39 -6.59 -20.19
C GLU A 73 -9.57 -5.43 -20.80
N HIS A 74 -8.30 -5.29 -20.42
CA HIS A 74 -7.41 -4.18 -20.82
C HIS A 74 -6.16 -4.71 -21.51
N ARG A 75 -6.38 -5.31 -22.70
CA ARG A 75 -5.32 -5.94 -23.49
C ARG A 75 -4.24 -4.93 -23.90
N GLY A 76 -2.98 -5.33 -23.75
CA GLY A 76 -1.82 -4.52 -24.13
C GLY A 76 -1.35 -3.53 -23.08
N GLN A 77 -2.11 -3.29 -22.02
CA GLN A 77 -1.68 -2.42 -20.92
C GLN A 77 -0.68 -3.13 -20.00
N LYS A 78 0.36 -2.40 -19.61
CA LYS A 78 1.35 -2.84 -18.64
C LYS A 78 0.89 -2.44 -17.24
N VAL A 79 0.74 -3.42 -16.36
CA VAL A 79 0.34 -3.20 -14.96
C VAL A 79 1.47 -3.59 -14.02
N LEU A 80 1.77 -2.72 -13.05
CA LEU A 80 2.82 -2.90 -12.05
C LEU A 80 2.21 -3.00 -10.65
N GLU A 81 2.57 -4.05 -9.92
CA GLU A 81 2.32 -4.14 -8.48
C GLU A 81 3.36 -3.35 -7.71
N ILE A 82 2.95 -2.37 -6.90
CA ILE A 82 3.83 -1.54 -6.06
C ILE A 82 3.80 -2.06 -4.61
N SER A 83 4.41 -3.20 -4.38
CA SER A 83 4.56 -3.79 -3.05
C SER A 83 5.73 -4.77 -2.98
N ASN A 84 6.02 -5.26 -1.77
CA ASN A 84 7.00 -6.34 -1.57
C ASN A 84 6.57 -7.68 -2.19
N TYR A 85 5.35 -7.78 -2.71
CA TYR A 85 4.81 -8.98 -3.37
C TYR A 85 4.89 -8.89 -4.90
N SER A 86 5.43 -7.79 -5.43
CA SER A 86 5.67 -7.65 -6.86
C SER A 86 6.62 -8.72 -7.37
N SER A 87 6.34 -9.25 -8.55
CA SER A 87 7.26 -10.11 -9.31
C SER A 87 8.38 -9.31 -9.99
N GLU A 88 8.22 -7.99 -10.07
CA GLU A 88 9.16 -7.09 -10.72
C GLU A 88 9.98 -6.31 -9.70
N SER A 89 11.30 -6.23 -9.93
CA SER A 89 12.22 -5.50 -9.03
C SER A 89 11.85 -4.02 -8.88
N LEU A 90 11.32 -3.41 -9.94
CA LEU A 90 10.83 -2.04 -9.92
C LEU A 90 9.69 -1.87 -8.91
N GLY A 91 8.67 -2.73 -8.96
CA GLY A 91 7.54 -2.67 -8.03
C GLY A 91 7.95 -2.89 -6.58
N VAL A 92 8.92 -3.78 -6.33
CA VAL A 92 9.51 -3.95 -5.00
C VAL A 92 10.27 -2.68 -4.57
N ALA A 93 11.07 -2.08 -5.44
CA ALA A 93 11.84 -0.87 -5.14
C ALA A 93 10.93 0.34 -4.86
N LEU A 94 9.79 0.43 -5.54
CA LEU A 94 8.79 1.48 -5.36
C LEU A 94 7.90 1.28 -4.11
N SER A 95 7.90 0.10 -3.50
CA SER A 95 7.18 -0.10 -2.23
C SER A 95 7.62 0.91 -1.18
N ALA A 96 6.70 1.47 -0.40
CA ALA A 96 7.02 2.39 0.69
C ALA A 96 8.00 1.81 1.74
N PHE A 97 8.12 0.49 1.78
CA PHE A 97 9.08 -0.23 2.64
C PHE A 97 10.52 -0.16 2.11
N ASN A 98 10.72 0.13 0.83
CA ASN A 98 12.02 0.10 0.15
C ASN A 98 12.39 1.44 -0.49
N LEU A 99 11.40 2.18 -1.03
CA LEU A 99 11.64 3.50 -1.59
C LEU A 99 12.18 4.43 -0.50
N ALA A 100 13.38 4.94 -0.69
CA ALA A 100 14.10 5.67 0.34
C ALA A 100 14.76 6.93 -0.20
N ILE A 101 14.90 7.93 0.66
CA ILE A 101 15.72 9.10 0.44
C ILE A 101 17.05 8.93 1.17
N ARG A 102 18.15 9.30 0.51
CA ARG A 102 19.48 9.32 1.10
C ARG A 102 19.78 10.71 1.68
N ASN A 103 20.16 10.77 2.94
CA ASN A 103 20.58 12.03 3.56
C ASN A 103 22.02 12.39 3.19
N GLY A 104 22.46 13.62 3.52
CA GLY A 104 23.82 14.10 3.27
C GLY A 104 24.95 13.30 3.97
N LYS A 105 24.61 12.45 4.95
CA LYS A 105 25.52 11.53 5.64
C LYS A 105 25.49 10.11 5.04
N GLY A 106 24.83 9.93 3.91
CA GLY A 106 24.76 8.63 3.22
C GLY A 106 23.78 7.63 3.80
N LYS A 107 22.95 7.97 4.78
CA LYS A 107 21.95 7.09 5.37
C LYS A 107 20.63 7.15 4.60
N ASN A 108 20.04 5.99 4.37
CA ASN A 108 18.74 5.85 3.70
C ASN A 108 17.61 5.86 4.72
N PHE A 109 16.54 6.59 4.40
CA PHE A 109 15.29 6.62 5.15
C PHE A 109 14.15 6.25 4.22
N THR A 110 13.47 5.15 4.50
CA THR A 110 12.34 4.70 3.68
C THR A 110 11.11 5.58 3.90
N VAL A 111 10.20 5.61 2.92
CA VAL A 111 8.91 6.30 3.04
C VAL A 111 8.17 5.82 4.30
N GLU A 112 8.13 4.52 4.56
CA GLU A 112 7.47 3.95 5.73
C GLU A 112 8.08 4.47 7.04
N CYS A 113 9.43 4.48 7.17
CA CYS A 113 10.10 4.99 8.36
C CYS A 113 9.84 6.50 8.57
N ILE A 114 9.90 7.29 7.50
CA ILE A 114 9.59 8.73 7.56
C ILE A 114 8.14 8.93 8.01
N PHE A 115 7.20 8.22 7.41
CA PHE A 115 5.79 8.32 7.73
C PHE A 115 5.49 7.95 9.20
N GLN A 116 6.02 6.82 9.68
CA GLN A 116 5.75 6.37 11.04
C GLN A 116 6.42 7.26 12.08
N SER A 117 7.66 7.69 11.84
CA SER A 117 8.41 8.55 12.76
C SER A 117 7.85 9.96 12.89
N SER A 118 7.09 10.42 11.90
CA SER A 118 6.51 11.78 11.87
C SER A 118 5.19 11.92 12.64
N LYS A 119 4.57 10.82 13.06
CA LYS A 119 3.26 10.84 13.71
C LYS A 119 3.29 11.48 15.09
N ILE A 120 2.39 12.43 15.32
CA ILE A 120 2.13 13.05 16.63
C ILE A 120 0.77 12.58 17.11
N PHE A 121 0.75 12.01 18.30
CA PHE A 121 -0.45 11.53 18.97
C PHE A 121 -0.83 12.44 20.15
N ALA A 122 -1.98 12.18 20.77
CA ALA A 122 -2.41 12.90 21.97
C ALA A 122 -1.40 12.77 23.11
N ASP A 123 -0.82 11.57 23.27
CA ASP A 123 0.03 11.22 24.41
C ASP A 123 1.47 10.90 24.00
N GLY A 124 1.92 11.37 22.81
CA GLY A 124 3.31 11.16 22.41
C GLY A 124 3.63 11.40 20.94
N GLY A 125 4.91 11.21 20.59
CA GLY A 125 5.46 11.45 19.26
C GLY A 125 5.93 12.92 19.06
N PRO A 126 6.57 13.24 17.94
CA PRO A 126 6.98 12.31 16.89
C PRO A 126 8.12 11.38 17.37
N TYR A 127 8.06 10.11 16.97
CA TYR A 127 9.05 9.09 17.38
C TYR A 127 10.21 9.03 16.40
N LYS A 128 11.13 10.00 16.47
CA LYS A 128 12.23 10.18 15.52
C LYS A 128 13.21 9.01 15.45
N ASP A 129 13.28 8.17 16.47
CA ASP A 129 14.07 6.94 16.49
C ASP A 129 13.62 5.93 15.44
N LEU A 130 12.33 5.93 15.05
CA LEU A 130 11.79 5.07 14.00
C LEU A 130 12.35 5.34 12.60
N LEU A 131 13.01 6.50 12.39
CA LEU A 131 13.79 6.74 11.18
C LEU A 131 14.97 5.77 11.02
N TYR A 132 15.43 5.17 12.10
CA TYR A 132 16.69 4.44 12.17
C TYR A 132 16.52 2.92 12.29
N CYS A 133 15.30 2.44 12.26
CA CYS A 133 14.97 1.01 12.24
C CYS A 133 14.53 0.55 10.84
N SER A 134 14.22 -0.72 10.69
CA SER A 134 13.62 -1.21 9.45
C SER A 134 12.17 -0.75 9.29
N SER A 135 11.68 -0.66 8.05
CA SER A 135 10.28 -0.31 7.76
C SER A 135 9.28 -1.22 8.48
N LYS A 136 9.63 -2.50 8.64
CA LYS A 136 8.80 -3.48 9.36
C LYS A 136 8.72 -3.20 10.85
N GLU A 137 9.84 -2.83 11.47
CA GLU A 137 9.90 -2.44 12.89
C GLU A 137 9.14 -1.13 13.10
N ALA A 138 9.43 -0.11 12.29
CA ALA A 138 8.72 1.17 12.33
C ALA A 138 7.20 1.00 12.30
N LYS A 139 6.69 0.20 11.35
CA LYS A 139 5.24 -0.05 11.20
C LYS A 139 4.62 -0.79 12.38
N LYS A 140 5.38 -1.59 13.10
CA LYS A 140 4.91 -2.45 14.20
C LYS A 140 5.16 -1.88 15.58
N ASP A 141 5.77 -0.70 15.69
CA ASP A 141 6.08 -0.10 16.98
C ASP A 141 4.81 0.06 17.82
N ILE A 142 4.88 -0.41 19.05
CA ILE A 142 3.70 -0.44 19.95
C ILE A 142 3.20 0.96 20.28
N ARG A 143 4.09 1.96 20.32
CA ARG A 143 3.75 3.36 20.62
C ARG A 143 2.76 3.94 19.63
N LEU A 144 2.77 3.46 18.36
CA LEU A 144 1.81 3.89 17.34
C LEU A 144 0.37 3.48 17.64
N LYS A 145 0.17 2.53 18.56
CA LYS A 145 -1.15 2.03 18.97
C LYS A 145 -1.55 2.49 20.37
N THR A 146 -0.57 2.83 21.22
CA THR A 146 -0.80 3.10 22.65
C THR A 146 -0.70 4.59 23.02
N SER A 147 -0.29 5.46 22.11
CA SER A 147 -0.13 6.90 22.35
C SER A 147 -1.39 7.73 22.09
N GLY A 148 -2.55 7.10 22.14
CA GLY A 148 -3.83 7.79 21.97
C GLY A 148 -4.15 8.16 20.51
N GLN A 149 -5.00 9.14 20.32
CA GLN A 149 -5.47 9.57 19.00
C GLN A 149 -4.36 10.28 18.22
N LEU A 150 -4.19 9.94 16.95
CA LEU A 150 -3.32 10.67 16.02
C LEU A 150 -3.86 12.11 15.83
N LYS A 151 -2.99 13.10 15.95
CA LYS A 151 -3.33 14.54 15.89
C LYS A 151 -2.77 15.24 14.65
N SER A 152 -1.54 14.92 14.27
CA SER A 152 -0.84 15.57 13.16
C SER A 152 0.40 14.77 12.78
N PHE A 153 1.17 15.31 11.82
CA PHE A 153 2.51 14.82 11.50
C PHE A 153 3.52 15.96 11.65
N ALA A 154 4.77 15.63 11.97
CA ALA A 154 5.88 16.60 12.01
C ALA A 154 7.09 16.06 11.27
N LEU A 155 7.62 16.84 10.33
CA LEU A 155 8.83 16.53 9.58
C LEU A 155 9.64 17.81 9.35
N ASN A 156 10.94 17.79 9.64
CA ASN A 156 11.85 18.94 9.45
C ASN A 156 11.33 20.25 10.06
N ASN A 157 10.79 20.19 11.29
CA ASN A 157 10.20 21.33 12.01
C ASN A 157 8.94 21.92 11.37
N GLN A 158 8.35 21.23 10.40
CA GLN A 158 7.08 21.59 9.78
C GLN A 158 5.99 20.64 10.28
N LEU A 159 4.82 21.20 10.60
CA LEU A 159 3.61 20.44 10.94
C LEU A 159 2.75 20.22 9.69
N PHE A 160 2.17 19.03 9.62
CA PHE A 160 1.23 18.65 8.56
C PHE A 160 -0.08 18.20 9.18
N PRO A 161 -1.24 18.59 8.60
CA PRO A 161 -2.55 18.20 9.10
C PRO A 161 -2.87 16.74 8.78
N LEU A 162 -3.91 16.21 9.43
CA LEU A 162 -4.46 14.89 9.11
C LEU A 162 -5.30 14.90 7.82
N GLU A 163 -5.93 16.03 7.55
CA GLU A 163 -6.81 16.20 6.38
C GLU A 163 -6.15 17.12 5.33
N PRO A 164 -6.31 16.83 4.03
CA PRO A 164 -6.99 15.66 3.47
C PRO A 164 -6.27 14.35 3.86
N LYS A 165 -7.04 13.28 4.07
CA LYS A 165 -6.48 11.94 4.33
C LYS A 165 -5.45 11.61 3.25
N THR A 166 -4.39 10.90 3.62
CA THR A 166 -3.28 10.52 2.74
C THR A 166 -2.39 11.68 2.26
N PHE A 167 -2.73 12.95 2.48
CA PHE A 167 -1.94 14.10 2.01
C PHE A 167 -0.46 13.99 2.42
N PHE A 168 -0.18 13.83 3.72
CA PHE A 168 1.19 13.74 4.22
C PHE A 168 1.93 12.51 3.68
N TYR A 169 1.26 11.36 3.62
CA TYR A 169 1.84 10.14 3.07
C TYR A 169 2.22 10.32 1.59
N ASN A 170 1.29 10.84 0.78
CA ASN A 170 1.52 11.09 -0.64
C ASN A 170 2.64 12.12 -0.85
N TRP A 171 2.67 13.17 -0.03
CA TRP A 171 3.72 14.16 -0.07
C TRP A 171 5.12 13.55 0.20
N VAL A 172 5.26 12.72 1.23
CA VAL A 172 6.51 12.00 1.54
C VAL A 172 6.89 11.08 0.38
N TYR A 173 5.92 10.31 -0.13
CA TYR A 173 6.14 9.34 -1.20
C TYR A 173 6.63 10.04 -2.48
N ILE A 174 5.91 11.05 -2.95
CA ILE A 174 6.25 11.78 -4.19
C ILE A 174 7.61 12.46 -4.07
N ASN A 175 7.87 13.15 -2.95
CA ASN A 175 9.17 13.81 -2.74
C ASN A 175 10.32 12.81 -2.68
N THR A 176 10.09 11.61 -2.19
CA THR A 176 11.09 10.53 -2.18
C THR A 176 11.29 9.97 -3.58
N LEU A 177 10.21 9.74 -4.34
CA LEU A 177 10.27 9.21 -5.71
C LEU A 177 11.01 10.17 -6.65
N VAL A 178 10.69 11.46 -6.63
CA VAL A 178 11.34 12.48 -7.48
C VAL A 178 12.86 12.53 -7.25
N LYS A 179 13.32 12.27 -6.02
CA LYS A 179 14.76 12.19 -5.72
C LYS A 179 15.43 10.87 -6.18
N ASN A 180 14.64 9.91 -6.61
CA ASN A 180 15.07 8.65 -7.21
C ASN A 180 14.77 8.67 -8.71
N GLU A 181 15.42 9.59 -9.46
CA GLU A 181 15.13 9.88 -10.87
C GLU A 181 15.02 8.61 -11.74
N ARG A 182 15.91 7.64 -11.54
CA ARG A 182 15.86 6.38 -12.29
C ARG A 182 14.53 5.65 -12.09
N LEU A 183 14.06 5.50 -10.84
CA LEU A 183 12.78 4.85 -10.55
C LEU A 183 11.59 5.67 -11.05
N ALA A 184 11.70 7.01 -10.98
CA ALA A 184 10.68 7.93 -11.48
C ALA A 184 10.55 7.86 -13.03
N LEU A 185 11.62 7.57 -13.74
CA LEU A 185 11.59 7.36 -15.19
C LEU A 185 11.08 5.97 -15.56
N GLU A 186 11.56 4.92 -14.88
CA GLU A 186 11.16 3.54 -15.15
C GLU A 186 9.65 3.31 -14.95
N ILE A 187 9.01 4.04 -14.01
CA ILE A 187 7.56 3.91 -13.75
C ILE A 187 6.70 4.39 -14.94
N LEU A 188 7.25 5.28 -15.80
CA LEU A 188 6.53 5.83 -16.96
C LEU A 188 6.26 4.78 -18.05
N ASP A 189 6.92 3.62 -17.99
CA ASP A 189 6.70 2.50 -18.91
C ASP A 189 5.43 1.69 -18.60
N TYR A 190 4.69 2.06 -17.53
CA TYR A 190 3.50 1.33 -17.07
C TYR A 190 2.24 2.20 -17.18
N ASP A 191 1.14 1.55 -17.56
CA ASP A 191 -0.16 2.19 -17.76
C ASP A 191 -1.03 2.14 -16.49
N ALA A 192 -0.82 1.12 -15.65
CA ALA A 192 -1.66 0.86 -14.49
C ALA A 192 -0.85 0.34 -13.29
N PHE A 193 -1.38 0.58 -12.09
CA PHE A 193 -0.70 0.28 -10.84
C PHE A 193 -1.64 -0.40 -9.84
N THR A 194 -1.09 -1.33 -9.07
CA THR A 194 -1.80 -2.02 -7.98
C THR A 194 -0.98 -2.02 -6.70
N ASP A 195 -1.65 -2.16 -5.57
CA ASP A 195 -1.10 -2.58 -4.29
C ASP A 195 -2.06 -3.60 -3.68
N ILE A 196 -1.67 -4.86 -3.67
CA ILE A 196 -2.51 -5.97 -3.21
C ILE A 196 -2.87 -5.86 -1.72
N ALA A 197 -2.06 -5.12 -0.95
CA ALA A 197 -2.30 -4.86 0.47
C ALA A 197 -3.23 -3.66 0.69
N PHE A 198 -3.46 -2.83 -0.33
CA PHE A 198 -4.34 -1.69 -0.23
C PHE A 198 -5.80 -2.14 -0.27
N ASN A 199 -6.53 -1.80 0.81
CA ASN A 199 -7.97 -1.98 0.90
C ASN A 199 -8.61 -0.60 1.15
N PRO A 200 -9.45 -0.11 0.23
CA PRO A 200 -10.07 1.22 0.34
C PRO A 200 -11.16 1.32 1.41
N ASN A 201 -11.55 0.20 2.08
CA ASN A 201 -12.61 0.13 3.08
C ASN A 201 -12.10 0.20 4.51
#